data_f3bbc230779d65ea2024739fbd205c43
#
_entry.id   f3bbc230779d65ea2024739fbd205c43
#
_cell.length_a   1.000
_cell.length_b   1.000
_cell.length_c   1.000
_cell.angle_alpha   90.00
_cell.angle_beta   90.00
_cell.angle_gamma   90.00
#
_symmetry.space_group_name_H-M   'P 1'
#
loop_
_entity.id
_entity.type
_entity.pdbx_description
1 polymer ?
#
loop_
_entity_poly.entity_id
_entity_poly.type
_entity_poly.pdbx_seq_one_letter_code
_entity_poly.pdbx_strand_id
1 'polypeptide(L)'
;MDRLAFTSLAAVNNQSEIRAQITNNLANVSTIGFKESFALASKTVDVDGPGFNSRASVTIESQDVINLTPGVANRTGRAMDIALNDATVLGVQVDNDEIGFTRRGDLRVAPSGLIENAAGHLILGEGGPINVPPGQLVSISPDGTVFGSLPSEPATPPIELGKLLLLDASEQPL
;
A
#
# COMPACT_ATOMS: atom_id res chain seq x y z
N MET A 1 -44.84 0.40 8.06
CA MET A 1 -43.96 -0.81 8.11
C MET A 1 -42.85 -0.76 7.10
N ASP A 2 -43.09 -0.27 5.91
CA ASP A 2 -42.09 -0.10 4.81
C ASP A 2 -40.88 0.74 5.23
N ARG A 3 -41.09 1.83 5.99
CA ARG A 3 -40.01 2.69 6.47
C ARG A 3 -39.02 1.98 7.41
N LEU A 4 -39.55 1.16 8.34
CA LEU A 4 -38.68 0.39 9.24
C LEU A 4 -37.89 -0.68 8.49
N ALA A 5 -38.51 -1.33 7.52
CA ALA A 5 -37.85 -2.34 6.69
C ALA A 5 -36.71 -1.73 5.87
N PHE A 6 -36.92 -0.55 5.28
CA PHE A 6 -35.91 0.16 4.50
C PHE A 6 -34.72 0.59 5.38
N THR A 7 -35.00 1.21 6.53
CA THR A 7 -33.94 1.64 7.47
C THR A 7 -33.17 0.44 8.03
N SER A 8 -33.86 -0.66 8.33
CA SER A 8 -33.23 -1.88 8.82
C SER A 8 -32.35 -2.52 7.75
N LEU A 9 -32.77 -2.53 6.49
CA LEU A 9 -31.98 -3.06 5.37
C LEU A 9 -30.70 -2.22 5.18
N ALA A 10 -30.80 -0.89 5.21
CA ALA A 10 -29.65 0.00 5.11
C ALA A 10 -28.66 -0.23 6.26
N ALA A 11 -29.17 -0.40 7.50
CA ALA A 11 -28.34 -0.70 8.65
C ALA A 11 -27.61 -2.05 8.54
N VAL A 12 -28.29 -3.09 8.03
CA VAL A 12 -27.71 -4.43 7.81
C VAL A 12 -26.61 -4.37 6.74
N ASN A 13 -26.83 -3.65 5.63
CA ASN A 13 -25.84 -3.49 4.58
C ASN A 13 -24.58 -2.77 5.11
N ASN A 14 -24.78 -1.66 5.83
CA ASN A 14 -23.66 -0.94 6.48
C ASN A 14 -22.87 -1.85 7.45
N GLN A 15 -23.58 -2.62 8.27
CA GLN A 15 -22.93 -3.57 9.19
C GLN A 15 -22.15 -4.67 8.44
N SER A 16 -22.61 -5.06 7.26
CA SER A 16 -21.92 -6.05 6.42
C SER A 16 -20.59 -5.48 5.87
N GLU A 17 -20.60 -4.24 5.41
CA GLU A 17 -19.40 -3.55 4.91
C GLU A 17 -18.36 -3.34 6.01
N ILE A 18 -18.78 -2.85 7.18
CA ILE A 18 -17.91 -2.71 8.35
C ILE A 18 -17.26 -4.06 8.74
N ARG A 19 -18.06 -5.14 8.73
CA ARG A 19 -17.52 -6.49 9.00
C ARG A 19 -16.50 -6.92 7.96
N ALA A 20 -16.77 -6.67 6.68
CA ALA A 20 -15.84 -7.02 5.60
C ALA A 20 -14.51 -6.29 5.79
N GLN A 21 -14.54 -5.01 6.13
CA GLN A 21 -13.35 -4.21 6.39
C GLN A 21 -12.56 -4.70 7.62
N ILE A 22 -13.25 -4.94 8.75
CA ILE A 22 -12.59 -5.50 9.95
C ILE A 22 -11.97 -6.86 9.65
N THR A 23 -12.66 -7.70 8.87
CA THR A 23 -12.15 -9.03 8.48
C THR A 23 -10.93 -8.91 7.60
N ASN A 24 -10.91 -7.97 6.65
CA ASN A 24 -9.76 -7.69 5.81
C ASN A 24 -8.56 -7.19 6.64
N ASN A 25 -8.80 -6.21 7.53
CA ASN A 25 -7.75 -5.68 8.41
C ASN A 25 -7.18 -6.79 9.33
N LEU A 26 -8.04 -7.66 9.87
CA LEU A 26 -7.61 -8.77 10.71
C LEU A 26 -6.83 -9.83 9.93
N ALA A 27 -7.26 -10.16 8.72
CA ALA A 27 -6.56 -11.12 7.86
C ALA A 27 -5.16 -10.63 7.49
N ASN A 28 -4.95 -9.33 7.40
CA ASN A 28 -3.69 -8.70 6.98
C ASN A 28 -2.86 -8.14 8.13
N VAL A 29 -3.27 -8.31 9.40
CA VAL A 29 -2.59 -7.74 10.57
C VAL A 29 -1.11 -8.14 10.67
N SER A 30 -0.74 -9.32 10.16
CA SER A 30 0.64 -9.83 10.12
C SER A 30 1.36 -9.58 8.79
N THR A 31 0.68 -8.96 7.82
CA THR A 31 1.29 -8.67 6.52
C THR A 31 2.27 -7.49 6.65
N ILE A 32 3.50 -7.68 6.16
CA ILE A 32 4.55 -6.64 6.20
C ILE A 32 4.08 -5.41 5.42
N GLY A 33 4.17 -4.24 6.06
CA GLY A 33 3.77 -2.98 5.44
C GLY A 33 2.27 -2.76 5.30
N PHE A 34 1.43 -3.67 5.83
CA PHE A 34 -0.01 -3.48 5.83
C PHE A 34 -0.41 -2.23 6.60
N LYS A 35 -1.35 -1.50 6.05
CA LYS A 35 -2.00 -0.35 6.68
C LYS A 35 -3.49 -0.58 6.72
N GLU A 36 -4.05 -0.39 7.91
CA GLU A 36 -5.50 -0.54 8.08
C GLU A 36 -6.25 0.56 7.33
N SER A 37 -7.34 0.18 6.69
CA SER A 37 -8.28 1.11 6.10
C SER A 37 -9.46 1.32 7.04
N PHE A 38 -9.96 2.56 7.10
CA PHE A 38 -11.17 2.91 7.82
C PHE A 38 -12.21 3.43 6.85
N ALA A 39 -13.43 2.89 6.92
CA ALA A 39 -14.56 3.53 6.30
C ALA A 39 -14.91 4.79 7.12
N LEU A 40 -14.84 5.95 6.49
CA LEU A 40 -15.30 7.18 7.11
C LEU A 40 -16.83 7.20 7.20
N ALA A 41 -17.28 7.79 8.26
CA ALA A 41 -18.62 8.04 8.74
C ALA A 41 -19.76 7.83 7.73
N SER A 42 -20.70 6.98 8.10
CA SER A 42 -22.02 6.91 7.45
C SER A 42 -22.73 8.25 7.57
N LYS A 43 -23.02 8.88 6.42
CA LYS A 43 -23.84 10.09 6.35
C LYS A 43 -25.29 9.70 6.09
N THR A 44 -26.19 10.21 6.90
CA THR A 44 -27.61 10.03 6.64
C THR A 44 -28.04 11.02 5.55
N VAL A 45 -28.52 10.52 4.44
CA VAL A 45 -29.08 11.33 3.35
C VAL A 45 -30.59 11.13 3.33
N ASP A 46 -31.33 12.24 3.33
CA ASP A 46 -32.77 12.20 3.15
C ASP A 46 -33.10 11.85 1.69
N VAL A 47 -34.03 10.92 1.51
CA VAL A 47 -34.48 10.50 0.17
C VAL A 47 -35.63 11.42 -0.24
N ASP A 48 -35.36 12.35 -1.16
CA ASP A 48 -36.34 13.26 -1.72
C ASP A 48 -37.18 12.59 -2.83
N GLY A 49 -38.47 12.80 -2.77
CA GLY A 49 -39.38 12.35 -3.81
C GLY A 49 -40.83 12.25 -3.32
N PRO A 50 -41.86 12.25 -4.23
CA PRO A 50 -43.25 12.10 -3.87
C PRO A 50 -43.48 10.79 -3.10
N GLY A 51 -43.90 10.89 -1.83
CA GLY A 51 -44.11 9.77 -0.91
C GLY A 51 -42.86 9.29 -0.19
N PHE A 52 -41.69 9.93 -0.33
CA PHE A 52 -40.44 9.55 0.30
C PHE A 52 -39.95 10.51 1.39
N ASN A 53 -40.60 11.65 1.58
CA ASN A 53 -40.20 12.77 2.47
C ASN A 53 -39.94 12.43 3.94
N SER A 54 -39.99 11.17 4.31
CA SER A 54 -39.71 10.68 5.65
C SER A 54 -38.76 9.48 5.66
N ARG A 55 -38.07 9.23 4.56
CA ARG A 55 -37.10 8.13 4.43
C ARG A 55 -35.68 8.69 4.46
N ALA A 56 -34.87 8.19 5.37
CA ALA A 56 -33.44 8.45 5.43
C ALA A 56 -32.70 7.19 4.95
N SER A 57 -31.80 7.36 4.01
CA SER A 57 -30.85 6.32 3.63
C SER A 57 -29.51 6.62 4.28
N VAL A 58 -28.88 5.61 4.85
CA VAL A 58 -27.50 5.71 5.30
C VAL A 58 -26.64 5.45 4.07
N THR A 59 -25.98 6.49 3.57
CA THR A 59 -24.96 6.36 2.53
C THR A 59 -23.61 6.39 3.20
N ILE A 60 -22.80 5.37 2.93
CA ILE A 60 -21.40 5.41 3.30
C ILE A 60 -20.73 6.21 2.21
N GLU A 61 -20.22 7.40 2.53
CA GLU A 61 -19.14 7.99 1.77
C GLU A 61 -17.90 7.19 2.15
N SER A 62 -17.65 6.10 1.43
CA SER A 62 -16.41 5.36 1.56
C SER A 62 -15.30 6.17 0.88
N GLN A 63 -14.77 7.14 1.59
CA GLN A 63 -13.39 7.49 1.38
C GLN A 63 -12.61 6.43 2.18
N ASP A 64 -12.01 5.48 1.47
CA ASP A 64 -11.08 4.55 2.08
C ASP A 64 -9.89 5.35 2.58
N VAL A 65 -9.95 5.79 3.83
CA VAL A 65 -8.83 6.47 4.47
C VAL A 65 -7.89 5.42 5.02
N ILE A 66 -6.71 5.38 4.46
CA ILE A 66 -5.64 4.50 4.91
C ILE A 66 -4.88 5.18 6.06
N ASN A 67 -4.78 4.49 7.19
CA ASN A 67 -3.99 4.98 8.34
C ASN A 67 -2.49 4.78 8.05
N LEU A 68 -1.81 5.84 7.66
CA LEU A 68 -0.37 5.81 7.36
C LEU A 68 0.53 5.94 8.60
N THR A 69 -0.03 6.03 9.81
CA THR A 69 0.75 6.11 11.06
C THR A 69 1.84 5.02 11.09
N PRO A 70 3.11 5.38 11.37
CA PRO A 70 4.20 4.42 11.37
C PRO A 70 3.99 3.34 12.43
N GLY A 71 4.30 2.10 12.06
CA GLY A 71 4.32 0.96 12.97
C GLY A 71 5.72 0.72 13.53
N VAL A 72 5.87 -0.37 14.28
CA VAL A 72 7.16 -0.79 14.82
C VAL A 72 8.04 -1.34 13.69
N ALA A 73 9.23 -0.77 13.51
CA ALA A 73 10.21 -1.28 12.57
C ALA A 73 11.05 -2.39 13.23
N ASN A 74 11.06 -3.58 12.62
CA ASN A 74 11.87 -4.71 13.06
C ASN A 74 13.15 -4.81 12.21
N ARG A 75 14.31 -4.92 12.83
CA ARG A 75 15.56 -5.18 12.14
C ARG A 75 15.65 -6.64 11.71
N THR A 76 15.66 -6.89 10.42
CA THR A 76 15.76 -8.24 9.84
C THR A 76 17.19 -8.67 9.58
N GLY A 77 18.11 -7.73 9.40
CA GLY A 77 19.50 -7.98 9.03
C GLY A 77 19.70 -8.24 7.52
N ARG A 78 18.66 -8.15 6.69
CA ARG A 78 18.76 -8.31 5.24
C ARG A 78 19.03 -6.95 4.60
N ALA A 79 20.00 -6.90 3.66
CA ALA A 79 20.41 -5.67 3.00
C ALA A 79 19.35 -5.05 2.08
N MET A 80 18.39 -5.86 1.62
CA MET A 80 17.31 -5.43 0.73
C MET A 80 15.98 -5.20 1.45
N ASP A 81 15.92 -5.38 2.77
CA ASP A 81 14.73 -5.01 3.52
C ASP A 81 14.78 -3.53 3.89
N ILE A 82 13.75 -2.81 3.49
CA ILE A 82 13.61 -1.38 3.78
C ILE A 82 12.40 -1.11 4.67
N ALA A 83 12.55 -0.15 5.56
CA ALA A 83 11.44 0.40 6.34
C ALA A 83 11.18 1.83 5.85
N LEU A 84 9.97 2.06 5.35
CA LEU A 84 9.55 3.38 4.87
C LEU A 84 9.15 4.27 6.04
N ASN A 85 9.66 5.49 6.07
CA ASN A 85 9.35 6.48 7.10
C ASN A 85 7.98 7.10 6.87
N ASP A 86 7.33 7.52 7.96
CA ASP A 86 6.09 8.29 7.99
C ASP A 86 5.05 7.84 6.93
N ALA A 87 4.58 8.77 6.11
CA ALA A 87 3.61 8.52 5.04
C ALA A 87 4.25 8.14 3.69
N THR A 88 5.57 7.86 3.64
CA THR A 88 6.25 7.51 2.38
C THR A 88 5.75 6.16 1.86
N VAL A 89 5.45 6.11 0.56
CA VAL A 89 5.06 4.89 -0.16
C VAL A 89 6.04 4.61 -1.29
N LEU A 90 6.20 3.34 -1.63
CA LEU A 90 7.10 2.84 -2.66
C LEU A 90 6.31 2.52 -3.93
N GLY A 91 6.75 3.04 -5.07
CA GLY A 91 6.16 2.76 -6.36
C GLY A 91 6.43 1.33 -6.82
N VAL A 92 5.39 0.65 -7.26
CA VAL A 92 5.44 -0.70 -7.82
C VAL A 92 4.68 -0.76 -9.14
N GLN A 93 5.10 -1.66 -10.00
CA GLN A 93 4.34 -2.01 -11.19
C GLN A 93 3.36 -3.11 -10.84
N VAL A 94 2.07 -2.85 -11.05
CA VAL A 94 0.99 -3.83 -10.96
C VAL A 94 0.63 -4.36 -12.35
N ASP A 95 -0.36 -5.23 -12.42
CA ASP A 95 -0.84 -5.78 -13.69
C ASP A 95 -1.20 -4.67 -14.69
N ASN A 96 -0.98 -4.94 -15.99
CA ASN A 96 -1.22 -4.00 -17.10
C ASN A 96 -0.34 -2.74 -17.13
N ASP A 97 0.88 -2.79 -16.57
CA ASP A 97 1.81 -1.65 -16.52
C ASP A 97 1.31 -0.43 -15.72
N GLU A 98 0.30 -0.62 -14.88
CA GLU A 98 -0.16 0.44 -13.97
C GLU A 98 0.82 0.63 -12.80
N ILE A 99 0.98 1.90 -12.39
CA ILE A 99 1.77 2.26 -11.22
C ILE A 99 0.88 2.14 -9.98
N GLY A 100 1.25 1.25 -9.08
CA GLY A 100 0.68 1.15 -7.75
C GLY A 100 1.65 1.63 -6.69
N PHE A 101 1.17 1.77 -5.47
CA PHE A 101 1.99 2.14 -4.32
C PHE A 101 1.85 1.13 -3.19
N THR A 102 2.94 0.87 -2.50
CA THR A 102 2.98 -0.08 -1.39
C THR A 102 3.86 0.42 -0.24
N ARG A 103 3.61 -0.10 0.95
CA ARG A 103 4.53 0.08 2.09
C ARG A 103 5.32 -1.19 2.40
N ARG A 104 5.20 -2.19 1.53
CA ARG A 104 5.90 -3.46 1.67
C ARG A 104 7.35 -3.31 1.25
N GLY A 105 8.28 -3.49 2.18
CA GLY A 105 9.71 -3.26 1.98
C GLY A 105 10.56 -4.52 2.01
N ASP A 106 9.99 -5.73 1.91
CA ASP A 106 10.70 -7.00 1.81
C ASP A 106 11.09 -7.27 0.35
N LEU A 107 12.19 -6.65 -0.08
CA LEU A 107 12.64 -6.67 -1.46
C LEU A 107 13.56 -7.86 -1.75
N ARG A 108 13.60 -8.26 -3.03
CA ARG A 108 14.52 -9.29 -3.55
C ARG A 108 14.83 -9.04 -5.02
N VAL A 109 15.90 -9.64 -5.52
CA VAL A 109 16.21 -9.68 -6.95
C VAL A 109 15.52 -10.91 -7.55
N ALA A 110 14.67 -10.69 -8.53
CA ALA A 110 14.02 -11.75 -9.29
C ALA A 110 15.02 -12.49 -10.20
N PRO A 111 14.70 -13.70 -10.67
CA PRO A 111 15.52 -14.39 -11.67
C PRO A 111 15.71 -13.61 -12.98
N SER A 112 14.81 -12.67 -13.27
CA SER A 112 14.90 -11.73 -14.39
C SER A 112 15.98 -10.65 -14.21
N GLY A 113 16.55 -10.51 -13.01
CA GLY A 113 17.46 -9.41 -12.64
C GLY A 113 16.75 -8.15 -12.18
N LEU A 114 15.43 -8.10 -12.16
CA LEU A 114 14.67 -6.95 -11.67
C LEU A 114 14.44 -7.04 -10.17
N ILE A 115 14.29 -5.90 -9.52
CA ILE A 115 13.92 -5.87 -8.10
C ILE A 115 12.41 -6.04 -7.99
N GLU A 116 11.97 -6.95 -7.13
CA GLU A 116 10.56 -7.20 -6.81
C GLU A 116 10.34 -7.27 -5.30
N ASN A 117 9.10 -7.09 -4.85
CA ASN A 117 8.73 -7.40 -3.47
C ASN A 117 8.38 -8.90 -3.33
N ALA A 118 8.19 -9.39 -2.11
CA ALA A 118 7.84 -10.79 -1.91
C ALA A 118 6.42 -11.16 -2.40
N ALA A 119 5.58 -10.19 -2.78
CA ALA A 119 4.31 -10.42 -3.45
C ALA A 119 4.47 -10.62 -4.97
N GLY A 120 5.66 -10.34 -5.53
CA GLY A 120 5.97 -10.48 -6.95
C GLY A 120 5.78 -9.21 -7.78
N HIS A 121 5.43 -8.09 -7.16
CA HIS A 121 5.33 -6.81 -7.87
C HIS A 121 6.72 -6.21 -8.10
N LEU A 122 6.99 -5.76 -9.33
CA LEU A 122 8.24 -5.11 -9.67
C LEU A 122 8.35 -3.74 -8.98
N ILE A 123 9.52 -3.46 -8.45
CA ILE A 123 9.81 -2.17 -7.81
C ILE A 123 10.22 -1.17 -8.88
N LEU A 124 9.56 -0.01 -8.83
CA LEU A 124 9.87 1.10 -9.73
C LEU A 124 10.92 2.02 -9.11
N GLY A 125 11.87 2.40 -9.93
CA GLY A 125 12.72 3.56 -9.71
C GLY A 125 12.19 4.78 -10.45
N GLU A 126 12.84 5.93 -10.26
CA GLU A 126 12.51 7.19 -10.96
C GLU A 126 12.57 7.05 -12.50
N GLY A 127 13.38 6.12 -13.01
CA GLY A 127 13.53 5.84 -14.44
C GLY A 127 12.81 4.59 -14.94
N GLY A 128 12.00 3.94 -14.12
CA GLY A 128 11.33 2.67 -14.41
C GLY A 128 11.87 1.50 -13.57
N PRO A 129 11.56 0.23 -13.92
CA PRO A 129 12.02 -0.94 -13.18
C PRO A 129 13.55 -0.97 -13.05
N ILE A 130 14.05 -1.25 -11.83
CA ILE A 130 15.50 -1.26 -11.55
C ILE A 130 16.07 -2.63 -11.91
N ASN A 131 17.08 -2.65 -12.81
CA ASN A 131 17.78 -3.85 -13.21
C ASN A 131 19.09 -4.02 -12.45
N VAL A 132 19.28 -5.21 -11.91
CA VAL A 132 20.50 -5.61 -11.18
C VAL A 132 21.31 -6.55 -12.08
N PRO A 133 22.52 -6.18 -12.49
CA PRO A 133 23.41 -7.06 -13.23
C PRO A 133 23.72 -8.36 -12.45
N PRO A 134 23.86 -9.51 -13.13
CA PRO A 134 24.11 -10.77 -12.47
C PRO A 134 25.40 -10.76 -11.65
N GLY A 135 25.36 -11.39 -10.48
CA GLY A 135 26.51 -11.50 -9.58
C GLY A 135 26.78 -10.29 -8.68
N GLN A 136 25.97 -9.26 -8.75
CA GLN A 136 26.08 -8.11 -7.86
C GLN A 136 25.29 -8.30 -6.57
N LEU A 137 25.85 -7.83 -5.46
CA LEU A 137 25.15 -7.66 -4.20
C LEU A 137 24.50 -6.27 -4.18
N VAL A 138 23.23 -6.25 -3.82
CA VAL A 138 22.44 -5.01 -3.76
C VAL A 138 22.44 -4.47 -2.35
N SER A 139 22.65 -3.15 -2.23
CA SER A 139 22.41 -2.38 -1.01
C SER A 139 21.58 -1.14 -1.31
N ILE A 140 20.77 -0.72 -0.36
CA ILE A 140 19.88 0.43 -0.51
C ILE A 140 20.25 1.44 0.58
N SER A 141 20.54 2.68 0.14
CA SER A 141 20.86 3.76 1.06
C SER A 141 19.58 4.41 1.66
N PRO A 142 19.70 5.17 2.75
CA PRO A 142 18.54 5.79 3.41
C PRO A 142 17.76 6.79 2.54
N ASP A 143 18.37 7.32 1.48
CA ASP A 143 17.75 8.23 0.50
C ASP A 143 17.01 7.50 -0.63
N GLY A 144 17.02 6.15 -0.60
CA GLY A 144 16.39 5.30 -1.61
C GLY A 144 17.26 4.99 -2.82
N THR A 145 18.55 5.37 -2.82
CA THR A 145 19.47 5.02 -3.92
C THR A 145 19.89 3.56 -3.79
N VAL A 146 19.79 2.83 -4.89
CA VAL A 146 20.13 1.40 -5.01
C VAL A 146 21.52 1.26 -5.58
N PHE A 147 22.40 0.58 -4.86
CA PHE A 147 23.76 0.31 -5.25
C PHE A 147 24.01 -1.17 -5.49
N GLY A 148 24.79 -1.47 -6.53
CA GLY A 148 25.33 -2.79 -6.80
C GLY A 148 26.81 -2.86 -6.50
N SER A 149 27.29 -3.93 -5.87
CA SER A 149 28.70 -4.19 -5.62
C SER A 149 29.08 -5.61 -6.04
N LEU A 150 30.28 -5.78 -6.57
CA LEU A 150 30.82 -7.10 -6.93
C LEU A 150 31.53 -7.71 -5.73
N PRO A 151 31.11 -8.88 -5.23
CA PRO A 151 31.77 -9.56 -4.12
C PRO A 151 33.24 -9.94 -4.42
N SER A 152 33.56 -10.13 -5.71
CA SER A 152 34.91 -10.45 -6.19
C SER A 152 35.89 -9.25 -6.12
N GLU A 153 35.36 -8.05 -6.06
CA GLU A 153 36.14 -6.80 -6.11
C GLU A 153 35.75 -5.83 -4.99
N PRO A 154 36.00 -6.16 -3.72
CA PRO A 154 35.53 -5.37 -2.58
C PRO A 154 36.19 -3.97 -2.50
N ALA A 155 37.27 -3.74 -3.24
CA ALA A 155 37.95 -2.43 -3.31
C ALA A 155 37.30 -1.48 -4.35
N THR A 156 36.45 -2.00 -5.24
CA THR A 156 35.75 -1.20 -6.24
C THR A 156 34.54 -0.52 -5.60
N PRO A 157 34.37 0.79 -5.79
CA PRO A 157 33.22 1.50 -5.21
C PRO A 157 31.91 0.93 -5.79
N PRO A 158 30.83 0.86 -4.97
CA PRO A 158 29.53 0.44 -5.43
C PRO A 158 29.04 1.30 -6.60
N ILE A 159 28.38 0.67 -7.57
CA ILE A 159 27.82 1.33 -8.75
C ILE A 159 26.36 1.67 -8.45
N GLU A 160 25.93 2.87 -8.73
CA GLU A 160 24.52 3.25 -8.64
C GLU A 160 23.73 2.56 -9.76
N LEU A 161 22.70 1.81 -9.38
CA LEU A 161 21.80 1.10 -10.28
C LEU A 161 20.52 1.90 -10.57
N GLY A 162 20.16 2.81 -9.67
CA GLY A 162 19.00 3.67 -9.78
C GLY A 162 18.52 4.15 -8.42
N LYS A 163 17.44 4.90 -8.43
CA LYS A 163 16.80 5.41 -7.21
C LYS A 163 15.34 4.97 -7.16
N LEU A 164 14.91 4.48 -5.99
CA LEU A 164 13.54 4.04 -5.77
C LEU A 164 12.54 5.18 -6.00
N LEU A 165 11.40 4.87 -6.59
CA LEU A 165 10.28 5.80 -6.71
C LEU A 165 9.56 5.87 -5.36
N LEU A 166 9.88 6.89 -4.58
CA LEU A 166 9.29 7.16 -3.28
C LEU A 166 8.37 8.37 -3.38
N LEU A 167 7.15 8.25 -2.85
CA LEU A 167 6.17 9.32 -2.81
C LEU A 167 5.75 9.57 -1.37
N ASP A 168 5.64 10.84 -1.00
CA ASP A 168 5.01 11.24 0.27
C ASP A 168 3.49 11.33 0.07
N ALA A 169 2.77 10.47 0.76
CA ALA A 169 1.32 10.37 0.69
C ALA A 169 0.60 11.18 1.79
N SER A 170 1.33 12.03 2.53
CA SER A 170 0.74 12.82 3.63
C SER A 170 -0.25 13.89 3.13
N GLU A 171 -0.08 14.37 1.89
CA GLU A 171 -0.89 15.44 1.30
C GLU A 171 -1.87 14.93 0.22
N GLN A 172 -1.82 13.65 -0.13
CA GLN A 172 -2.69 13.07 -1.16
C GLN A 172 -3.51 11.92 -0.56
N PRO A 173 -4.85 11.92 -0.73
CA PRO A 173 -5.63 10.73 -0.46
C PRO A 173 -5.20 9.65 -1.46
N LEU A 174 -4.73 8.52 -0.94
CA LEU A 174 -4.40 7.32 -1.71
C LEU A 174 -5.66 6.49 -1.92
#